data_4c1764a5a6874ab5250a045f98cb0f6c
#
_entry.id   4c1764a5a6874ab5250a045f98cb0f6c
#
_cell.length_a   1.000
_cell.length_b   1.000
_cell.length_c   1.000
_cell.angle_alpha   90.00
_cell.angle_beta   90.00
_cell.angle_gamma   90.00
#
_symmetry.space_group_name_H-M   'P 1'
#
loop_
_entity.id
_entity.type
_entity.pdbx_description
1 polymer ?
#
loop_
_entity_poly.entity_id
_entity_poly.type
_entity_poly.pdbx_seq_one_letter_code
_entity_poly.pdbx_strand_id
1 'polypeptide(L)'
;MALIEDLKEITTGIYVLTVRHGDVRHGMSSSWVTQVSGEPPLILASVDRAHLSNGLIRAAQRFALNVVGRRSRKLEDFFYSPSARVENNLGGFATVEAPSGVPLLAEAMVGFDCAVEAEYEAGDHTLFVARVEWVRRAERDTPLSSLELEYVYLGTGRIVKR
;
A
#
# COMPACT_ATOMS: atom_id res chain seq x y z
N MET A 1 21.48 9.88 -14.55
CA MET A 1 20.54 8.76 -14.71
C MET A 1 20.93 7.55 -13.87
N ALA A 2 22.21 7.19 -13.83
CA ALA A 2 22.71 6.08 -13.00
C ALA A 2 22.31 6.20 -11.51
N LEU A 3 22.42 7.38 -10.93
CA LEU A 3 22.08 7.63 -9.51
C LEU A 3 20.67 7.17 -9.13
N ILE A 4 19.68 7.35 -10.01
CA ILE A 4 18.29 6.98 -9.74
C ILE A 4 18.09 5.47 -9.86
N GLU A 5 18.77 4.83 -10.81
CA GLU A 5 18.67 3.39 -11.01
C GLU A 5 19.26 2.58 -9.84
N ASP A 6 20.29 3.12 -9.20
CA ASP A 6 20.91 2.48 -8.03
C ASP A 6 19.97 2.46 -6.80
N LEU A 7 18.94 3.31 -6.77
CA LEU A 7 17.90 3.26 -5.72
C LEU A 7 17.13 1.94 -5.70
N LYS A 8 17.16 1.14 -6.77
CA LYS A 8 16.57 -0.19 -6.83
C LYS A 8 17.18 -1.17 -5.79
N GLU A 9 18.37 -0.86 -5.28
CA GLU A 9 19.03 -1.68 -4.28
C GLU A 9 18.44 -1.49 -2.87
N ILE A 10 17.62 -0.44 -2.67
CA ILE A 10 16.85 -0.27 -1.44
C ILE A 10 15.72 -1.30 -1.44
N THR A 11 15.84 -2.28 -0.55
CA THR A 11 14.83 -3.34 -0.43
C THR A 11 13.60 -2.86 0.33
N THR A 12 12.44 -3.31 -0.10
CA THR A 12 11.16 -3.00 0.52
C THR A 12 10.31 -4.26 0.69
N GLY A 13 9.31 -4.19 1.55
CA GLY A 13 8.19 -5.12 1.50
C GLY A 13 7.27 -4.81 0.32
N ILE A 14 6.27 -5.65 0.12
CA ILE A 14 5.22 -5.49 -0.89
C ILE A 14 3.88 -5.44 -0.19
N TYR A 15 3.11 -4.41 -0.49
CA TYR A 15 1.86 -4.09 0.18
C TYR A 15 0.79 -3.68 -0.82
N VAL A 16 -0.47 -3.75 -0.38
CA VAL A 16 -1.59 -3.07 -1.04
C VAL A 16 -2.20 -2.12 -0.03
N LEU A 17 -2.27 -0.85 -0.38
CA LEU A 17 -3.06 0.14 0.37
C LEU A 17 -4.50 0.06 -0.10
N THR A 18 -5.44 -0.08 0.83
CA THR A 18 -6.87 -0.01 0.52
C THR A 18 -7.50 1.18 1.22
N VAL A 19 -8.45 1.81 0.56
CA VAL A 19 -9.12 3.01 1.06
C VAL A 19 -10.60 2.96 0.69
N ARG A 20 -11.43 3.52 1.57
CA ARG A 20 -12.83 3.78 1.30
C ARG A 20 -13.12 5.25 1.54
N HIS A 21 -13.72 5.90 0.56
CA HIS A 21 -14.26 7.24 0.68
C HIS A 21 -15.63 7.30 0.01
N GLY A 22 -16.69 7.52 0.80
CA GLY A 22 -18.06 7.38 0.30
C GLY A 22 -18.31 5.98 -0.24
N ASP A 23 -18.75 5.89 -1.49
CA ASP A 23 -19.02 4.62 -2.17
C ASP A 23 -17.79 4.05 -2.91
N VAL A 24 -16.68 4.80 -2.94
CA VAL A 24 -15.45 4.38 -3.61
C VAL A 24 -14.66 3.45 -2.70
N ARG A 25 -14.31 2.28 -3.23
CA ARG A 25 -13.46 1.28 -2.57
C ARG A 25 -12.30 0.96 -3.51
N HIS A 26 -11.09 1.37 -3.14
CA HIS A 26 -9.95 1.34 -4.02
C HIS A 26 -8.73 0.71 -3.35
N GLY A 27 -7.92 0.01 -4.15
CA GLY A 27 -6.64 -0.55 -3.73
C GLY A 27 -5.52 -0.15 -4.68
N MET A 28 -4.32 -0.03 -4.14
CA MET A 28 -3.11 0.34 -4.87
C MET A 28 -1.93 -0.48 -4.36
N SER A 29 -1.16 -1.07 -5.26
CA SER A 29 0.14 -1.66 -4.92
C SER A 29 1.07 -0.57 -4.37
N SER A 30 1.79 -0.89 -3.30
CA SER A 30 2.74 0.02 -2.66
C SER A 30 3.95 -0.75 -2.14
N SER A 31 5.12 -0.16 -2.30
CA SER A 31 6.37 -0.70 -1.73
C SER A 31 7.09 0.32 -0.83
N TRP A 32 6.71 1.59 -0.88
CA TRP A 32 7.34 2.64 -0.07
C TRP A 32 6.57 2.84 1.23
N VAL A 33 6.69 1.85 2.11
CA VAL A 33 6.04 1.79 3.42
C VAL A 33 7.05 1.35 4.45
N THR A 34 7.03 1.98 5.62
CA THR A 34 7.83 1.54 6.76
C THR A 34 7.18 1.90 8.09
N GLN A 35 7.52 1.15 9.14
CA GLN A 35 7.23 1.53 10.51
C GLN A 35 8.13 2.69 10.92
N VAL A 36 7.57 3.73 11.56
CA VAL A 36 8.31 4.92 12.00
C VAL A 36 8.20 5.21 13.49
N SER A 37 7.34 4.49 14.21
CA SER A 37 7.22 4.59 15.67
C SER A 37 6.69 3.27 16.24
N GLY A 38 7.13 2.91 17.43
CA GLY A 38 6.62 1.76 18.18
C GLY A 38 5.56 2.14 19.21
N GLU A 39 5.66 3.32 19.82
CA GLU A 39 4.69 3.82 20.80
C GLU A 39 4.43 5.32 20.57
N PRO A 40 3.28 5.69 20.04
CA PRO A 40 2.29 4.81 19.45
C PRO A 40 2.78 4.10 18.18
N PRO A 41 2.15 2.99 17.76
CA PRO A 41 2.56 2.31 16.52
C PRO A 41 2.16 3.14 15.31
N LEU A 42 3.16 3.69 14.62
CA LEU A 42 2.96 4.52 13.42
C LEU A 42 3.61 3.86 12.20
N ILE A 43 2.90 3.98 11.08
CA ILE A 43 3.35 3.56 9.75
C ILE A 43 3.42 4.80 8.86
N LEU A 44 4.47 4.89 8.06
CA LEU A 44 4.60 5.85 6.98
C LEU A 44 4.32 5.14 5.65
N ALA A 45 3.42 5.68 4.85
CA ALA A 45 3.17 5.29 3.47
C ALA A 45 3.44 6.48 2.55
N SER A 46 4.30 6.28 1.55
CA SER A 46 4.61 7.29 0.55
C SER A 46 3.79 7.02 -0.71
N VAL A 47 2.91 7.94 -1.07
CA VAL A 47 1.93 7.77 -2.15
C VAL A 47 2.14 8.84 -3.22
N ASP A 48 2.28 8.39 -4.47
CA ASP A 48 2.39 9.27 -5.63
C ASP A 48 1.23 10.26 -5.69
N ARG A 49 1.55 11.57 -5.83
CA ARG A 49 0.53 12.62 -5.90
C ARG A 49 -0.35 12.54 -7.15
N ALA A 50 0.13 11.93 -8.20
CA ALA A 50 -0.64 11.73 -9.43
C ALA A 50 -1.54 10.49 -9.37
N HIS A 51 -1.38 9.63 -8.34
CA HIS A 51 -2.19 8.44 -8.21
C HIS A 51 -3.55 8.75 -7.55
N LEU A 52 -4.61 8.10 -8.03
CA LEU A 52 -5.99 8.24 -7.50
C LEU A 52 -6.05 8.04 -5.97
N SER A 53 -5.30 7.07 -5.45
CA SER A 53 -5.26 6.76 -4.02
C SER A 53 -4.83 7.94 -3.15
N ASN A 54 -3.97 8.82 -3.65
CA ASN A 54 -3.51 9.99 -2.89
C ASN A 54 -4.69 10.87 -2.46
N GLY A 55 -5.53 11.27 -3.41
CA GLY A 55 -6.71 12.07 -3.13
C GLY A 55 -7.74 11.35 -2.26
N LEU A 56 -7.92 10.04 -2.47
CA LEU A 56 -8.84 9.22 -1.66
C LEU A 56 -8.37 9.10 -0.20
N ILE A 57 -7.09 8.85 0.05
CA ILE A 57 -6.53 8.78 1.40
C ILE A 57 -6.64 10.15 2.09
N ARG A 58 -6.35 11.21 1.36
CA ARG A 58 -6.44 12.58 1.87
C ARG A 58 -7.88 12.94 2.27
N ALA A 59 -8.87 12.53 1.49
CA ALA A 59 -10.28 12.74 1.79
C ALA A 59 -10.78 11.85 2.94
N ALA A 60 -10.39 10.59 2.97
CA ALA A 60 -10.80 9.63 4.00
C ALA A 60 -10.06 9.80 5.32
N GLN A 61 -8.84 10.34 5.30
CA GLN A 61 -7.91 10.41 6.45
C GLN A 61 -7.65 9.04 7.09
N ARG A 62 -7.75 7.99 6.28
CA ARG A 62 -7.61 6.61 6.72
C ARG A 62 -7.28 5.72 5.53
N PHE A 63 -6.50 4.69 5.78
CA PHE A 63 -6.25 3.62 4.83
C PHE A 63 -5.99 2.30 5.58
N ALA A 64 -6.10 1.19 4.88
CA ALA A 64 -5.56 -0.07 5.38
C ALA A 64 -4.28 -0.42 4.66
N LEU A 65 -3.31 -0.93 5.41
CA LEU A 65 -2.09 -1.52 4.88
C LEU A 65 -2.24 -3.04 4.87
N ASN A 66 -2.26 -3.63 3.68
CA ASN A 66 -2.36 -5.07 3.51
C ASN A 66 -0.98 -5.62 3.13
N VAL A 67 -0.42 -6.47 3.98
CA VAL A 67 0.88 -7.11 3.73
C VAL A 67 0.70 -8.28 2.78
N VAL A 68 1.34 -8.21 1.62
CA VAL A 68 1.31 -9.29 0.63
C VAL A 68 2.29 -10.37 1.04
N GLY A 69 1.79 -11.59 1.21
CA GLY A 69 2.62 -12.78 1.43
C GLY A 69 2.93 -13.50 0.13
N ARG A 70 3.84 -14.45 0.18
CA ARG A 70 4.20 -15.27 -1.00
C ARG A 70 2.99 -16.01 -1.59
N ARG A 71 2.07 -16.50 -0.73
CA ARG A 71 0.85 -17.19 -1.16
C ARG A 71 -0.19 -16.25 -1.78
N SER A 72 -0.11 -14.97 -1.48
CA SER A 72 -1.03 -13.95 -1.99
C SER A 72 -0.40 -13.04 -3.05
N ARG A 73 0.67 -13.48 -3.72
CA ARG A 73 1.37 -12.71 -4.76
C ARG A 73 0.43 -12.19 -5.85
N LYS A 74 -0.66 -12.87 -6.13
CA LYS A 74 -1.68 -12.42 -7.09
C LYS A 74 -2.27 -11.05 -6.76
N LEU A 75 -2.25 -10.63 -5.48
CA LEU A 75 -2.65 -9.29 -5.08
C LEU A 75 -1.71 -8.24 -5.70
N GLU A 76 -0.40 -8.46 -5.61
CA GLU A 76 0.59 -7.60 -6.26
C GLU A 76 0.40 -7.59 -7.77
N ASP A 77 0.29 -8.78 -8.38
CA ASP A 77 0.15 -8.92 -9.83
C ASP A 77 -1.05 -8.13 -10.37
N PHE A 78 -2.16 -8.11 -9.65
CA PHE A 78 -3.35 -7.35 -10.03
C PHE A 78 -3.18 -5.85 -9.73
N PHE A 79 -2.91 -5.48 -8.47
CA PHE A 79 -2.91 -4.06 -8.07
C PHE A 79 -1.76 -3.25 -8.68
N TYR A 80 -0.71 -3.91 -9.11
CA TYR A 80 0.37 -3.30 -9.89
C TYR A 80 0.00 -3.11 -11.37
N SER A 81 -0.93 -3.89 -11.89
CA SER A 81 -1.28 -3.90 -13.32
C SER A 81 -2.07 -2.65 -13.73
N PRO A 82 -2.06 -2.29 -15.03
CA PRO A 82 -2.91 -1.22 -15.56
C PRO A 82 -4.40 -1.46 -15.33
N SER A 83 -4.84 -2.72 -15.24
CA SER A 83 -6.25 -3.09 -15.00
C SER A 83 -6.77 -2.62 -13.64
N ALA A 84 -5.90 -2.39 -12.67
CA ALA A 84 -6.26 -1.89 -11.35
C ALA A 84 -6.47 -0.37 -11.32
N ARG A 85 -6.14 0.35 -12.38
CA ARG A 85 -6.20 1.82 -12.45
C ARG A 85 -7.63 2.33 -12.71
N VAL A 86 -8.57 1.85 -11.93
CA VAL A 86 -9.97 2.27 -11.95
C VAL A 86 -10.42 2.58 -10.52
N GLU A 87 -11.43 3.43 -10.40
CA GLU A 87 -11.87 3.97 -9.11
C GLU A 87 -12.29 2.87 -8.14
N ASN A 88 -13.21 2.00 -8.53
CA ASN A 88 -13.66 0.85 -7.74
C ASN A 88 -13.01 -0.43 -8.26
N ASN A 89 -11.91 -0.85 -7.65
CA ASN A 89 -11.13 -1.98 -8.13
C ASN A 89 -11.08 -3.17 -7.16
N LEU A 90 -11.87 -3.16 -6.08
CA LEU A 90 -11.87 -4.25 -5.10
C LEU A 90 -12.91 -5.34 -5.39
N GLY A 91 -13.77 -5.18 -6.41
CA GLY A 91 -14.92 -6.06 -6.66
C GLY A 91 -14.58 -7.52 -6.92
N GLY A 92 -13.38 -7.82 -7.41
CA GLY A 92 -12.89 -9.19 -7.65
C GLY A 92 -12.23 -9.87 -6.45
N PHE A 93 -12.21 -9.22 -5.28
CA PHE A 93 -11.51 -9.70 -4.11
C PHE A 93 -12.42 -9.80 -2.88
N ALA A 94 -12.23 -10.86 -2.10
CA ALA A 94 -12.84 -10.95 -0.79
C ALA A 94 -12.21 -9.90 0.15
N THR A 95 -13.06 -9.17 0.87
CA THR A 95 -12.65 -8.15 1.83
C THR A 95 -13.23 -8.41 3.21
N VAL A 96 -12.53 -7.93 4.22
CA VAL A 96 -13.00 -7.86 5.61
C VAL A 96 -13.04 -6.40 6.00
N GLU A 97 -14.17 -5.93 6.51
CA GLU A 97 -14.33 -4.57 6.99
C GLU A 97 -13.70 -4.44 8.38
N ALA A 98 -12.80 -3.47 8.57
CA ALA A 98 -12.36 -3.08 9.90
C ALA A 98 -13.49 -2.39 10.68
N PRO A 99 -13.37 -2.24 12.01
CA PRO A 99 -14.36 -1.48 12.80
C PRO A 99 -14.59 -0.05 12.28
N SER A 100 -13.58 0.56 11.66
CA SER A 100 -13.66 1.89 11.02
C SER A 100 -14.45 1.89 9.70
N GLY A 101 -14.70 0.73 9.11
CA GLY A 101 -15.30 0.60 7.79
C GLY A 101 -14.30 0.56 6.63
N VAL A 102 -12.98 0.68 6.88
CA VAL A 102 -12.00 0.51 5.81
C VAL A 102 -11.93 -0.97 5.40
N PRO A 103 -11.91 -1.27 4.09
CA PRO A 103 -11.81 -2.66 3.64
C PRO A 103 -10.36 -3.15 3.70
N LEU A 104 -10.17 -4.36 4.24
CA LEU A 104 -8.93 -5.11 4.18
C LEU A 104 -9.09 -6.26 3.18
N LEU A 105 -8.02 -6.61 2.48
CA LEU A 105 -8.00 -7.76 1.59
C LEU A 105 -7.91 -9.05 2.41
N ALA A 106 -8.90 -9.93 2.25
CA ALA A 106 -8.98 -11.16 3.04
C ALA A 106 -7.79 -12.10 2.81
N GLU A 107 -7.19 -12.07 1.62
CA GLU A 107 -6.07 -12.92 1.23
C GLU A 107 -4.69 -12.36 1.65
N ALA A 108 -4.61 -11.10 2.06
CA ALA A 108 -3.37 -10.56 2.61
C ALA A 108 -3.01 -11.28 3.91
N MET A 109 -1.72 -11.50 4.15
CA MET A 109 -1.29 -12.22 5.35
C MET A 109 -1.56 -11.45 6.65
N VAL A 110 -1.48 -10.13 6.59
CA VAL A 110 -1.82 -9.20 7.69
C VAL A 110 -2.40 -7.94 7.08
N GLY A 111 -3.44 -7.39 7.69
CA GLY A 111 -4.00 -6.09 7.36
C GLY A 111 -4.05 -5.19 8.59
N PHE A 112 -3.64 -3.95 8.42
CA PHE A 112 -3.63 -2.91 9.46
C PHE A 112 -4.59 -1.79 9.09
N ASP A 113 -5.53 -1.46 9.96
CA ASP A 113 -6.37 -0.27 9.85
C ASP A 113 -5.60 0.91 10.43
N CYS A 114 -5.38 1.95 9.64
CA CYS A 114 -4.52 3.07 9.97
C CYS A 114 -5.24 4.41 9.83
N ALA A 115 -5.24 5.20 10.90
CA ALA A 115 -5.75 6.58 10.90
C ALA A 115 -4.61 7.57 10.61
N VAL A 116 -4.77 8.42 9.60
CA VAL A 116 -3.78 9.43 9.24
C VAL A 116 -3.66 10.48 10.34
N GLU A 117 -2.45 10.74 10.80
CA GLU A 117 -2.13 11.77 11.79
C GLU A 117 -1.39 12.97 11.19
N ALA A 118 -0.60 12.75 10.15
CA ALA A 118 0.19 13.80 9.51
C ALA A 118 0.42 13.50 8.03
N GLU A 119 0.57 14.56 7.26
CA GLU A 119 0.88 14.54 5.84
C GLU A 119 2.06 15.46 5.56
N TYR A 120 3.01 15.01 4.73
CA TYR A 120 4.16 15.79 4.30
C TYR A 120 4.38 15.63 2.81
N GLU A 121 4.61 16.74 2.11
CA GLU A 121 5.00 16.71 0.71
C GLU A 121 6.48 16.34 0.58
N ALA A 122 6.79 15.38 -0.28
CA ALA A 122 8.14 14.91 -0.54
C ALA A 122 8.32 14.63 -2.04
N GLY A 123 8.86 15.59 -2.79
CA GLY A 123 9.04 15.44 -4.24
C GLY A 123 7.72 15.21 -4.96
N ASP A 124 7.61 14.08 -5.66
CA ASP A 124 6.41 13.66 -6.40
C ASP A 124 5.42 12.82 -5.55
N HIS A 125 5.68 12.66 -4.26
CA HIS A 125 4.88 11.86 -3.32
C HIS A 125 4.37 12.68 -2.15
N THR A 126 3.32 12.16 -1.51
CA THR A 126 2.87 12.58 -0.17
C THR A 126 3.23 11.49 0.83
N LEU A 127 3.84 11.87 1.94
CA LEU A 127 4.12 10.99 3.06
C LEU A 127 2.94 11.03 4.03
N PHE A 128 2.20 9.94 4.13
CA PHE A 128 1.14 9.80 5.13
C PHE A 128 1.69 9.05 6.33
N VAL A 129 1.71 9.71 7.48
CA VAL A 129 2.02 9.07 8.77
C VAL A 129 0.71 8.73 9.45
N ALA A 130 0.50 7.44 9.74
CA ALA A 130 -0.76 6.95 10.24
C ALA A 130 -0.57 6.03 11.43
N ARG A 131 -1.48 6.12 12.39
CA ARG A 131 -1.53 5.27 13.58
C ARG A 131 -2.26 3.98 13.27
N VAL A 132 -1.65 2.86 13.64
CA VAL A 132 -2.31 1.56 13.60
C VAL A 132 -3.34 1.47 14.73
N GLU A 133 -4.60 1.29 14.38
CA GLU A 133 -5.70 1.20 15.34
C GLU A 133 -6.29 -0.21 15.46
N TRP A 134 -6.16 -1.00 14.41
CA TRP A 134 -6.70 -2.37 14.41
C TRP A 134 -5.88 -3.25 13.45
N VAL A 135 -5.82 -4.54 13.74
CA VAL A 135 -5.09 -5.51 12.96
C VAL A 135 -5.91 -6.78 12.72
N ARG A 136 -5.86 -7.29 11.51
CA ARG A 136 -6.34 -8.62 11.15
C ARG A 136 -5.18 -9.46 10.65
N ARG A 137 -5.03 -10.64 11.20
CA ARG A 137 -4.07 -11.63 10.72
C ARG A 137 -4.81 -12.78 10.06
N ALA A 138 -4.40 -13.15 8.86
CA ALA A 138 -4.79 -14.38 8.19
C ALA A 138 -3.82 -15.51 8.55
N GLU A 139 -3.74 -16.54 7.74
CA GLU A 139 -2.80 -17.64 7.93
C GLU A 139 -1.35 -17.16 7.88
N ARG A 140 -0.47 -17.89 8.56
CA ARG A 140 0.97 -17.61 8.51
C ARG A 140 1.51 -17.78 7.09
N ASP A 141 2.29 -16.81 6.67
CA ASP A 141 2.95 -16.76 5.37
C ASP A 141 4.30 -16.04 5.53
N THR A 142 5.10 -16.03 4.48
CA THR A 142 6.32 -15.22 4.40
C THR A 142 6.00 -13.92 3.68
N PRO A 143 6.32 -12.74 4.24
CA PRO A 143 6.12 -11.48 3.54
C PRO A 143 6.87 -11.48 2.21
N LEU A 144 6.18 -11.06 1.14
CA LEU A 144 6.81 -10.84 -0.15
C LEU A 144 7.70 -9.61 -0.08
N SER A 145 8.88 -9.68 -0.68
CA SER A 145 9.80 -8.54 -0.73
C SER A 145 10.11 -8.12 -2.17
N SER A 146 10.64 -6.92 -2.32
CA SER A 146 11.06 -6.39 -3.62
C SER A 146 12.16 -7.22 -4.29
N LEU A 147 12.88 -8.04 -3.54
CA LEU A 147 13.89 -8.97 -4.09
C LEU A 147 13.28 -10.14 -4.87
N GLU A 148 12.01 -10.43 -4.66
CA GLU A 148 11.29 -11.54 -5.30
C GLU A 148 10.52 -11.11 -6.54
N LEU A 149 10.55 -9.79 -6.86
CA LEU A 149 9.92 -9.23 -8.04
C LEU A 149 10.95 -8.97 -9.14
N GLU A 150 10.51 -9.05 -10.40
CA GLU A 150 11.34 -8.79 -11.57
C GLU A 150 11.48 -7.30 -11.91
N TYR A 151 10.83 -6.46 -11.15
CA TYR A 151 10.78 -5.01 -11.34
C TYR A 151 10.85 -4.27 -10.02
N VAL A 152 11.29 -3.02 -10.09
CA VAL A 152 11.32 -2.09 -8.96
C VAL A 152 10.70 -0.77 -9.37
N TYR A 153 9.78 -0.25 -8.55
CA TYR A 153 9.21 1.09 -8.71
C TYR A 153 10.19 2.12 -8.15
N LEU A 154 10.51 3.14 -8.93
CA LEU A 154 11.44 4.22 -8.57
C LEU A 154 10.79 5.62 -8.58
N GLY A 155 9.47 5.71 -8.55
CA GLY A 155 8.72 6.97 -8.61
C GLY A 155 7.82 7.07 -9.83
N THR A 156 7.11 8.17 -9.97
CA THR A 156 6.08 8.38 -10.98
C THR A 156 6.57 8.02 -12.38
N GLY A 157 5.96 7.01 -12.99
CA GLY A 157 6.27 6.55 -14.33
C GLY A 157 7.66 5.88 -14.49
N ARG A 158 8.36 5.61 -13.40
CA ARG A 158 9.69 4.98 -13.43
C ARG A 158 9.65 3.61 -12.81
N ILE A 159 9.79 2.61 -13.66
CA ILE A 159 9.88 1.20 -13.29
C ILE A 159 11.10 0.63 -13.99
N VAL A 160 11.95 -0.03 -13.25
CA VAL A 160 13.13 -0.71 -13.80
C VAL A 160 13.07 -2.20 -13.55
N LYS A 161 13.70 -2.95 -14.43
CA LYS A 161 13.91 -4.40 -14.21
C LYS A 161 15.03 -4.59 -13.18
N ARG A 162 14.86 -5.63 -12.39
CA ARG A 162 15.90 -6.10 -11.48
C ARG A 162 16.95 -6.91 -12.23
#